data_be34fe16c35110263258c0abb2520fc4
#
_entry.id   be34fe16c35110263258c0abb2520fc4
#
_cell.length_a   1.000
_cell.length_b   1.000
_cell.length_c   1.000
_cell.angle_alpha   90.00
_cell.angle_beta   90.00
_cell.angle_gamma   90.00
#
_symmetry.space_group_name_H-M   'P 1'
#
loop_
_entity.id
_entity.type
_entity.pdbx_description
1 polymer ?
#
loop_
_entity_poly.entity_id
_entity_poly.type
_entity_poly.pdbx_seq_one_letter_code
_entity_poly.pdbx_strand_id
1 'polypeptide(L)'
;MQNKKKVLFYLWSFSLGGGAEKILATIVNNLDPDKYDIDILEMEHFDKPMPKLREGINILKPYKSKKHSSIAEAIIWRLRFWFPGLVRRHVAKDNYDIEISFTIMNPPLQFSKRKDVKKIAWIHGSIENMPENEKYLSCHRKHLGTADTIVAISEKTRESIENVFPEYKDKITTIYNGYNFDDIRIPAKEDCGMHMEE
;
A
#
# COMPACT_ATOMS: atom_id res chain seq x y z
N MET A 1 11.56 23.81 16.59
CA MET A 1 10.74 22.57 16.34
C MET A 1 11.07 22.10 14.94
N GLN A 2 11.59 20.90 14.79
CA GLN A 2 11.85 20.33 13.46
C GLN A 2 10.50 20.01 12.82
N ASN A 3 10.28 20.49 11.60
CA ASN A 3 9.00 20.28 10.91
C ASN A 3 8.86 18.78 10.59
N LYS A 4 7.81 18.12 11.06
CA LYS A 4 7.57 16.69 10.78
C LYS A 4 7.39 16.48 9.29
N LYS A 5 7.92 15.38 8.76
CA LYS A 5 7.66 14.99 7.37
C LYS A 5 6.29 14.36 7.23
N LYS A 6 5.52 14.85 6.29
CA LYS A 6 4.19 14.33 5.99
C LYS A 6 4.27 13.14 5.04
N VAL A 7 3.76 11.97 5.47
CA VAL A 7 3.88 10.71 4.75
C VAL A 7 2.49 10.19 4.38
N LEU A 8 2.30 9.89 3.10
CA LEU A 8 1.10 9.22 2.61
C LEU A 8 1.42 7.75 2.29
N PHE A 9 0.75 6.84 2.98
CA PHE A 9 0.64 5.45 2.54
C PHE A 9 -0.69 5.27 1.81
N TYR A 10 -0.65 4.66 0.63
CA TYR A 10 -1.88 4.32 -0.06
C TYR A 10 -1.86 2.88 -0.57
N LEU A 11 -3.01 2.23 -0.44
CA LEU A 11 -3.19 0.83 -0.78
C LEU A 11 -4.61 0.59 -1.30
N TRP A 12 -4.83 -0.63 -1.83
CA TRP A 12 -6.18 -1.01 -2.30
C TRP A 12 -7.22 -0.90 -1.20
N SER A 13 -6.98 -1.56 -0.07
CA SER A 13 -7.84 -1.53 1.10
C SER A 13 -7.01 -1.76 2.35
N PHE A 14 -7.27 -1.00 3.40
CA PHE A 14 -6.72 -1.22 4.73
C PHE A 14 -7.71 -2.00 5.61
N SER A 15 -9.00 -1.87 5.30
CA SER A 15 -10.10 -2.53 5.99
C SER A 15 -10.36 -3.97 5.53
N LEU A 16 -9.58 -4.53 4.60
CA LEU A 16 -9.70 -5.94 4.20
C LEU A 16 -9.12 -6.90 5.26
N GLY A 17 -8.13 -6.44 6.02
CA GLY A 17 -7.55 -7.19 7.14
C GLY A 17 -6.58 -8.31 6.73
N GLY A 18 -5.95 -8.19 5.56
CA GLY A 18 -4.97 -9.16 5.07
C GLY A 18 -3.57 -9.00 5.67
N GLY A 19 -2.60 -9.72 5.11
CA GLY A 19 -1.21 -9.70 5.57
C GLY A 19 -0.52 -8.35 5.34
N ALA A 20 -0.71 -7.73 4.19
CA ALA A 20 -0.10 -6.44 3.86
C ALA A 20 -0.60 -5.33 4.79
N GLU A 21 -1.89 -5.35 5.15
CA GLU A 21 -2.51 -4.38 6.06
C GLU A 21 -1.95 -4.50 7.48
N LYS A 22 -1.71 -5.72 7.95
CA LYS A 22 -1.05 -5.96 9.26
C LYS A 22 0.40 -5.48 9.25
N ILE A 23 1.13 -5.72 8.17
CA ILE A 23 2.50 -5.23 8.01
C ILE A 23 2.52 -3.70 7.97
N LEU A 24 1.59 -3.07 7.23
CA LEU A 24 1.47 -1.61 7.22
C LEU A 24 1.22 -1.08 8.64
N ALA A 25 0.26 -1.65 9.37
CA ALA A 25 -0.02 -1.24 10.74
C ALA A 25 1.22 -1.38 11.64
N THR A 26 1.98 -2.48 11.51
CA THR A 26 3.23 -2.67 12.25
C THR A 26 4.24 -1.57 11.91
N ILE A 27 4.44 -1.27 10.63
CA ILE A 27 5.37 -0.22 10.19
C ILE A 27 4.96 1.14 10.75
N VAL A 28 3.72 1.58 10.52
CA VAL A 28 3.30 2.94 10.89
C VAL A 28 3.21 3.14 12.40
N ASN A 29 2.90 2.09 13.16
CA ASN A 29 2.88 2.14 14.62
C ASN A 29 4.29 2.31 15.22
N ASN A 30 5.34 1.82 14.53
CA ASN A 30 6.73 1.89 14.98
C ASN A 30 7.51 3.08 14.38
N LEU A 31 6.94 3.83 13.45
CA LEU A 31 7.57 5.06 12.98
C LEU A 31 7.53 6.14 14.08
N ASP A 32 8.63 6.89 14.19
CA ASP A 32 8.82 7.94 15.18
C ASP A 32 7.75 9.06 15.01
N PRO A 33 6.85 9.25 15.99
CA PRO A 33 5.78 10.24 15.89
C PRO A 33 6.29 11.69 15.90
N ASP A 34 7.51 11.93 16.36
CA ASP A 34 8.09 13.27 16.38
C ASP A 34 8.70 13.65 15.02
N LYS A 35 8.96 12.68 14.16
CA LYS A 35 9.54 12.87 12.83
C LYS A 35 8.52 12.79 11.70
N TYR A 36 7.45 12.01 11.89
CA TYR A 36 6.50 11.70 10.81
C TYR A 36 5.06 11.97 11.22
N ASP A 37 4.34 12.65 10.31
CA ASP A 37 2.89 12.80 10.30
C ASP A 37 2.33 11.87 9.21
N ILE A 38 1.49 10.91 9.59
CA ILE A 38 1.15 9.77 8.73
C ILE A 38 -0.33 9.77 8.39
N ASP A 39 -0.60 9.77 7.09
CA ASP A 39 -1.92 9.54 6.52
C ASP A 39 -1.95 8.19 5.79
N ILE A 40 -3.03 7.42 5.98
CA ILE A 40 -3.32 6.19 5.26
C ILE A 40 -4.54 6.42 4.36
N LEU A 41 -4.39 6.16 3.07
CA LEU A 41 -5.46 6.21 2.09
C LEU A 41 -5.75 4.80 1.57
N GLU A 42 -6.95 4.30 1.85
CA GLU A 42 -7.48 3.12 1.17
C GLU A 42 -8.35 3.53 -0.02
N MET A 43 -8.23 2.82 -1.12
CA MET A 43 -9.04 3.10 -2.31
C MET A 43 -10.45 2.52 -2.19
N GLU A 44 -10.61 1.37 -1.57
CA GLU A 44 -11.88 0.73 -1.31
C GLU A 44 -12.00 0.32 0.16
N HIS A 45 -13.06 0.78 0.81
CA HIS A 45 -13.38 0.42 2.19
C HIS A 45 -14.29 -0.81 2.25
N PHE A 46 -13.90 -1.77 3.07
CA PHE A 46 -14.69 -2.94 3.42
C PHE A 46 -15.08 -2.85 4.89
N ASP A 47 -16.32 -3.12 5.23
CA ASP A 47 -16.86 -3.05 6.59
C ASP A 47 -16.34 -4.25 7.44
N LYS A 48 -15.01 -4.31 7.65
CA LYS A 48 -14.32 -5.34 8.43
C LYS A 48 -13.43 -4.71 9.49
N PRO A 49 -13.08 -5.44 10.56
CA PRO A 49 -12.16 -4.96 11.59
C PRO A 49 -10.80 -4.59 10.98
N MET A 50 -10.37 -3.36 11.20
CA MET A 50 -9.07 -2.88 10.76
C MET A 50 -7.99 -3.19 11.80
N PRO A 51 -6.72 -3.34 11.39
CA PRO A 51 -5.60 -3.41 12.32
C PRO A 51 -5.58 -2.18 13.24
N LYS A 52 -5.20 -2.39 14.51
CA LYS A 52 -5.11 -1.31 15.49
C LYS A 52 -3.97 -0.36 15.14
N LEU A 53 -4.27 0.92 15.10
CA LEU A 53 -3.30 1.99 14.88
C LEU A 53 -3.08 2.78 16.18
N ARG A 54 -1.86 3.32 16.36
CA ARG A 54 -1.58 4.27 17.43
C ARG A 54 -2.27 5.61 17.17
N GLU A 55 -2.40 6.40 18.21
CA GLU A 55 -2.89 7.78 18.08
C GLU A 55 -2.00 8.63 17.16
N GLY A 56 -2.63 9.58 16.48
CA GLY A 56 -1.95 10.50 15.57
C GLY A 56 -1.71 9.95 14.15
N ILE A 57 -2.18 8.74 13.82
CA ILE A 57 -2.24 8.25 12.44
C ILE A 57 -3.63 8.50 11.90
N ASN A 58 -3.73 9.18 10.75
CA ASN A 58 -5.01 9.50 10.14
C ASN A 58 -5.37 8.49 9.04
N ILE A 59 -6.62 8.04 9.03
CA ILE A 59 -7.19 7.30 7.89
C ILE A 59 -8.02 8.30 7.09
N LEU A 60 -7.61 8.51 5.85
CA LEU A 60 -8.30 9.41 4.94
C LEU A 60 -9.63 8.80 4.47
N LYS A 61 -10.54 9.67 4.02
CA LYS A 61 -11.79 9.20 3.41
C LYS A 61 -11.47 8.30 2.21
N PRO A 62 -11.99 7.06 2.18
CA PRO A 62 -11.75 6.15 1.08
C PRO A 62 -12.35 6.70 -0.22
N TYR A 63 -11.76 6.29 -1.36
CA TYR A 63 -12.31 6.67 -2.66
C TYR A 63 -13.67 6.02 -2.93
N LYS A 64 -13.85 4.77 -2.47
CA LYS A 64 -15.10 4.01 -2.56
C LYS A 64 -15.38 3.27 -1.27
N SER A 65 -16.66 3.26 -0.83
CA SER A 65 -17.14 2.42 0.25
C SER A 65 -18.14 1.40 -0.27
N LYS A 66 -18.02 0.12 0.11
CA LYS A 66 -18.98 -0.92 -0.29
C LYS A 66 -20.40 -0.69 0.25
N LYS A 67 -20.54 0.09 1.31
CA LYS A 67 -21.82 0.36 1.95
C LYS A 67 -22.79 1.19 1.11
N HIS A 68 -22.29 1.87 0.08
CA HIS A 68 -23.05 2.81 -0.76
C HIS A 68 -22.65 2.66 -2.23
N SER A 69 -22.95 1.51 -2.86
CA SER A 69 -22.73 1.37 -4.30
C SER A 69 -23.87 2.06 -5.05
N SER A 70 -23.76 3.38 -5.21
CA SER A 70 -24.60 4.13 -6.12
C SER A 70 -24.05 4.04 -7.56
N ILE A 71 -24.90 4.24 -8.56
CA ILE A 71 -24.49 4.36 -9.97
C ILE A 71 -23.42 5.45 -10.10
N ALA A 72 -23.54 6.55 -9.33
CA ALA A 72 -22.54 7.63 -9.30
C ALA A 72 -21.18 7.14 -8.85
N GLU A 73 -21.09 6.28 -7.82
CA GLU A 73 -19.82 5.71 -7.37
C GLU A 73 -19.20 4.78 -8.42
N ALA A 74 -20.01 4.02 -9.16
CA ALA A 74 -19.51 3.20 -10.26
C ALA A 74 -18.91 4.04 -11.38
N ILE A 75 -19.53 5.20 -11.69
CA ILE A 75 -18.99 6.15 -12.66
C ILE A 75 -17.68 6.76 -12.13
N ILE A 76 -17.67 7.24 -10.91
CA ILE A 76 -16.48 7.81 -10.25
C ILE A 76 -15.34 6.76 -10.23
N TRP A 77 -15.66 5.47 -9.94
CA TRP A 77 -14.68 4.39 -9.98
C TRP A 77 -14.06 4.19 -11.36
N ARG A 78 -14.84 4.34 -12.44
CA ARG A 78 -14.34 4.30 -13.82
C ARG A 78 -13.49 5.51 -14.20
N LEU A 79 -13.75 6.70 -13.62
CA LEU A 79 -12.97 7.91 -13.87
C LEU A 79 -11.49 7.77 -13.52
N ARG A 80 -11.11 6.89 -12.59
CA ARG A 80 -9.70 6.63 -12.25
C ARG A 80 -8.88 6.08 -13.42
N PHE A 81 -9.53 5.38 -14.37
CA PHE A 81 -8.86 4.87 -15.58
C PHE A 81 -8.66 5.98 -16.62
N TRP A 82 -9.58 6.92 -16.67
CA TRP A 82 -9.61 7.97 -17.70
C TRP A 82 -8.92 9.24 -17.21
N PHE A 83 -9.10 9.57 -15.94
CA PHE A 83 -8.60 10.81 -15.33
C PHE A 83 -7.87 10.55 -13.99
N PRO A 84 -6.83 9.70 -13.98
CA PRO A 84 -6.17 9.30 -12.74
C PRO A 84 -5.58 10.48 -11.96
N GLY A 85 -5.16 11.54 -12.64
CA GLY A 85 -4.66 12.76 -12.01
C GLY A 85 -5.73 13.54 -11.25
N LEU A 86 -6.99 13.55 -11.75
CA LEU A 86 -8.11 14.18 -11.05
C LEU A 86 -8.50 13.37 -9.80
N VAL A 87 -8.52 12.03 -9.93
CA VAL A 87 -8.77 11.15 -8.78
C VAL A 87 -7.71 11.36 -7.71
N ARG A 88 -6.43 11.40 -8.09
CA ARG A 88 -5.33 11.69 -7.16
C ARG A 88 -5.57 13.00 -6.39
N ARG A 89 -5.92 14.09 -7.08
CA ARG A 89 -6.20 15.39 -6.45
C ARG A 89 -7.42 15.38 -5.54
N HIS A 90 -8.38 14.51 -5.82
CA HIS A 90 -9.59 14.37 -5.01
C HIS A 90 -9.34 13.62 -3.70
N VAL A 91 -8.56 12.53 -3.74
CA VAL A 91 -8.37 11.63 -2.60
C VAL A 91 -7.17 11.98 -1.73
N ALA A 92 -6.13 12.59 -2.30
CA ALA A 92 -4.93 13.01 -1.57
C ALA A 92 -4.72 14.52 -1.80
N LYS A 93 -5.37 15.31 -0.97
CA LYS A 93 -5.45 16.78 -1.10
C LYS A 93 -4.23 17.49 -0.56
N ASP A 94 -3.57 16.90 0.42
CA ASP A 94 -2.46 17.51 1.09
C ASP A 94 -1.15 17.40 0.32
N ASN A 95 -0.19 18.22 0.72
CA ASN A 95 1.16 18.16 0.23
C ASN A 95 1.97 17.21 1.10
N TYR A 96 2.39 16.08 0.54
CA TYR A 96 3.21 15.08 1.21
C TYR A 96 4.68 15.27 0.83
N ASP A 97 5.58 14.94 1.77
CA ASP A 97 7.03 14.85 1.54
C ASP A 97 7.41 13.47 1.01
N ILE A 98 6.65 12.45 1.43
CA ILE A 98 6.88 11.05 1.05
C ILE A 98 5.54 10.43 0.66
N GLU A 99 5.51 9.73 -0.47
CA GLU A 99 4.36 8.97 -0.93
C GLU A 99 4.76 7.52 -1.15
N ILE A 100 4.01 6.61 -0.55
CA ILE A 100 4.28 5.17 -0.57
C ILE A 100 3.07 4.43 -1.14
N SER A 101 3.23 3.87 -2.34
CA SER A 101 2.29 2.90 -2.92
C SER A 101 2.54 1.55 -2.26
N PHE A 102 1.74 1.20 -1.25
CA PHE A 102 2.03 0.06 -0.38
C PHE A 102 1.53 -1.28 -0.93
N THR A 103 0.67 -1.28 -1.93
CA THR A 103 0.23 -2.50 -2.63
C THR A 103 0.10 -2.24 -4.12
N ILE A 104 0.18 -3.31 -4.90
CA ILE A 104 -0.10 -3.25 -6.33
C ILE A 104 -1.60 -3.08 -6.53
N MET A 105 -1.97 -2.05 -7.27
CA MET A 105 -3.36 -1.72 -7.62
C MET A 105 -3.53 -1.64 -9.13
N ASN A 106 -4.67 -2.04 -9.63
CA ASN A 106 -4.99 -1.95 -11.06
C ASN A 106 -6.23 -1.06 -11.30
N PRO A 107 -6.06 0.11 -11.91
CA PRO A 107 -4.80 0.82 -12.18
C PRO A 107 -4.18 1.36 -10.89
N PRO A 108 -2.86 1.57 -10.86
CA PRO A 108 -2.20 2.18 -9.72
C PRO A 108 -2.66 3.64 -9.56
N LEU A 109 -2.78 4.11 -8.30
CA LEU A 109 -2.93 5.53 -8.02
C LEU A 109 -1.64 6.24 -8.41
N GLN A 110 -1.75 7.35 -9.15
CA GLN A 110 -0.57 8.10 -9.56
C GLN A 110 0.11 8.78 -8.38
N PHE A 111 1.43 8.75 -8.37
CA PHE A 111 2.22 9.60 -7.49
C PHE A 111 2.03 11.08 -7.81
N SER A 112 2.35 11.94 -6.86
CA SER A 112 2.42 13.38 -7.07
C SER A 112 3.37 13.71 -8.24
N LYS A 113 3.01 14.75 -9.00
CA LYS A 113 3.88 15.30 -10.05
C LYS A 113 4.98 16.21 -9.50
N ARG A 114 4.94 16.53 -8.21
CA ARG A 114 5.97 17.34 -7.56
C ARG A 114 7.31 16.59 -7.55
N LYS A 115 8.39 17.32 -7.80
CA LYS A 115 9.75 16.76 -7.86
C LYS A 115 10.39 16.61 -6.48
N ASP A 116 9.92 17.39 -5.51
CA ASP A 116 10.40 17.41 -4.13
C ASP A 116 9.78 16.34 -3.23
N VAL A 117 8.90 15.48 -3.78
CA VAL A 117 8.26 14.37 -3.08
C VAL A 117 9.03 13.08 -3.33
N LYS A 118 9.43 12.40 -2.25
CA LYS A 118 10.01 11.05 -2.34
C LYS A 118 8.91 10.03 -2.63
N LYS A 119 9.08 9.22 -3.67
CA LYS A 119 8.07 8.26 -4.16
C LYS A 119 8.58 6.84 -4.03
N ILE A 120 7.85 6.01 -3.33
CA ILE A 120 8.21 4.64 -3.04
C ILE A 120 7.09 3.71 -3.51
N ALA A 121 7.42 2.72 -4.35
CA ALA A 121 6.52 1.63 -4.69
C ALA A 121 6.91 0.40 -3.87
N TRP A 122 5.99 -0.14 -3.06
CA TRP A 122 6.24 -1.29 -2.20
C TRP A 122 5.45 -2.49 -2.72
N ILE A 123 6.16 -3.59 -3.00
CA ILE A 123 5.61 -4.76 -3.69
C ILE A 123 5.63 -5.97 -2.75
N HIS A 124 4.44 -6.51 -2.46
CA HIS A 124 4.19 -7.56 -1.48
C HIS A 124 4.03 -8.97 -2.08
N GLY A 125 4.55 -9.23 -3.26
CA GLY A 125 4.46 -10.56 -3.85
C GLY A 125 5.09 -10.65 -5.24
N SER A 126 5.04 -11.86 -5.83
CA SER A 126 5.49 -12.05 -7.21
C SER A 126 4.56 -11.32 -8.19
N ILE A 127 5.15 -10.65 -9.16
CA ILE A 127 4.43 -9.97 -10.24
C ILE A 127 4.41 -10.78 -11.54
N GLU A 128 5.12 -11.91 -11.61
CA GLU A 128 5.15 -12.78 -12.78
C GLU A 128 3.80 -13.45 -13.07
N ASN A 129 3.00 -13.69 -12.02
CA ASN A 129 1.66 -14.28 -12.14
C ASN A 129 0.56 -13.24 -12.46
N MET A 130 0.93 -12.01 -12.73
CA MET A 130 -0.02 -10.98 -13.15
C MET A 130 -0.52 -11.27 -14.57
N PRO A 131 -1.79 -10.93 -14.88
CA PRO A 131 -2.30 -11.10 -16.23
C PRO A 131 -1.38 -10.45 -17.26
N GLU A 132 -0.96 -11.19 -18.29
CA GLU A 132 -0.14 -10.71 -19.41
C GLU A 132 -0.91 -9.74 -20.33
N ASN A 133 -1.59 -8.78 -19.74
CA ASN A 133 -2.29 -7.75 -20.48
C ASN A 133 -1.36 -6.56 -20.66
N GLU A 134 -0.96 -6.27 -21.88
CA GLU A 134 -0.05 -5.15 -22.20
C GLU A 134 -0.49 -3.82 -21.59
N LYS A 135 -1.78 -3.55 -21.55
CA LYS A 135 -2.34 -2.34 -20.95
C LYS A 135 -2.07 -2.31 -19.44
N TYR A 136 -2.19 -3.45 -18.78
CA TYR A 136 -1.89 -3.61 -17.36
C TYR A 136 -0.41 -3.39 -17.08
N LEU A 137 0.45 -4.11 -17.78
CA LEU A 137 1.90 -3.99 -17.66
C LEU A 137 2.39 -2.57 -17.96
N SER A 138 1.83 -1.92 -19.00
CA SER A 138 2.14 -0.53 -19.34
C SER A 138 1.79 0.45 -18.21
N CYS A 139 0.65 0.28 -17.54
CA CYS A 139 0.28 1.11 -16.39
C CYS A 139 1.25 0.93 -15.23
N HIS A 140 1.64 -0.31 -14.93
CA HIS A 140 2.60 -0.60 -13.87
C HIS A 140 4.00 -0.13 -14.22
N ARG A 141 4.45 -0.35 -15.45
CA ARG A 141 5.73 0.18 -15.93
C ARG A 141 5.81 1.69 -15.72
N LYS A 142 4.79 2.44 -16.13
CA LYS A 142 4.74 3.88 -15.93
C LYS A 142 4.75 4.26 -14.44
N HIS A 143 4.01 3.53 -13.61
CA HIS A 143 3.95 3.79 -12.16
C HIS A 143 5.31 3.56 -11.50
N LEU A 144 5.94 2.41 -11.72
CA LEU A 144 7.26 2.06 -11.20
C LEU A 144 8.35 2.99 -11.74
N GLY A 145 8.22 3.42 -13.00
CA GLY A 145 9.14 4.39 -13.61
C GLY A 145 9.13 5.75 -12.91
N THR A 146 8.00 6.16 -12.32
CA THR A 146 7.88 7.40 -11.56
C THR A 146 8.32 7.27 -10.10
N ALA A 147 8.48 6.06 -9.58
CA ALA A 147 9.03 5.83 -8.25
C ALA A 147 10.53 6.12 -8.20
N ASP A 148 10.99 6.71 -7.11
CA ASP A 148 12.42 6.88 -6.83
C ASP A 148 13.06 5.60 -6.30
N THR A 149 12.25 4.76 -5.62
CA THR A 149 12.67 3.50 -5.03
C THR A 149 11.54 2.49 -5.15
N ILE A 150 11.88 1.25 -5.46
CA ILE A 150 10.97 0.11 -5.47
C ILE A 150 11.40 -0.82 -4.33
N VAL A 151 10.50 -1.08 -3.40
CA VAL A 151 10.77 -1.99 -2.29
C VAL A 151 10.16 -3.35 -2.60
N ALA A 152 11.02 -4.38 -2.57
CA ALA A 152 10.64 -5.79 -2.63
C ALA A 152 10.68 -6.40 -1.23
N ILE A 153 9.67 -7.18 -0.83
CA ILE A 153 9.61 -7.77 0.52
C ILE A 153 10.52 -8.99 0.70
N SER A 154 11.13 -9.49 -0.36
CA SER A 154 12.05 -10.63 -0.35
C SER A 154 12.91 -10.63 -1.62
N GLU A 155 14.00 -11.41 -1.62
CA GLU A 155 14.81 -11.61 -2.82
C GLU A 155 13.98 -12.23 -3.97
N LYS A 156 13.09 -13.17 -3.66
CA LYS A 156 12.20 -13.76 -4.67
C LYS A 156 11.26 -12.71 -5.30
N THR A 157 10.76 -11.76 -4.50
CA THR A 157 9.96 -10.65 -5.02
C THR A 157 10.82 -9.72 -5.88
N ARG A 158 12.07 -9.47 -5.49
CA ARG A 158 13.03 -8.69 -6.27
C ARG A 158 13.28 -9.33 -7.63
N GLU A 159 13.64 -10.62 -7.67
CA GLU A 159 13.85 -11.38 -8.90
C GLU A 159 12.62 -11.32 -9.81
N SER A 160 11.42 -11.49 -9.25
CA SER A 160 10.18 -11.38 -10.00
C SER A 160 9.98 -9.99 -10.63
N ILE A 161 10.36 -8.91 -9.93
CA ILE A 161 10.29 -7.55 -10.47
C ILE A 161 11.34 -7.37 -11.59
N GLU A 162 12.55 -7.84 -11.38
CA GLU A 162 13.65 -7.76 -12.36
C GLU A 162 13.32 -8.53 -13.64
N ASN A 163 12.64 -9.68 -13.54
CA ASN A 163 12.21 -10.48 -14.69
C ASN A 163 11.16 -9.75 -15.54
N VAL A 164 10.19 -9.06 -14.91
CA VAL A 164 9.11 -8.39 -15.63
C VAL A 164 9.48 -6.96 -16.05
N PHE A 165 10.27 -6.25 -15.24
CA PHE A 165 10.69 -4.87 -15.44
C PHE A 165 12.19 -4.67 -15.24
N PRO A 166 13.04 -5.29 -16.08
CA PRO A 166 14.51 -5.27 -15.93
C PRO A 166 15.09 -3.85 -15.95
N GLU A 167 14.39 -2.91 -16.57
CA GLU A 167 14.78 -1.51 -16.65
C GLU A 167 14.80 -0.77 -15.30
N TYR A 168 14.20 -1.35 -14.24
CA TYR A 168 14.14 -0.74 -12.91
C TYR A 168 15.06 -1.41 -11.88
N LYS A 169 15.90 -2.33 -12.28
CA LYS A 169 16.81 -3.08 -11.40
C LYS A 169 17.56 -2.19 -10.39
N ASP A 170 18.10 -1.07 -10.85
CA ASP A 170 18.89 -0.15 -10.02
C ASP A 170 18.06 0.62 -8.99
N LYS A 171 16.73 0.59 -9.11
CA LYS A 171 15.81 1.23 -8.15
C LYS A 171 15.28 0.26 -7.09
N ILE A 172 15.57 -1.04 -7.19
CA ILE A 172 14.99 -2.05 -6.33
C ILE A 172 15.84 -2.21 -5.07
N THR A 173 15.18 -2.19 -3.94
CA THR A 173 15.76 -2.46 -2.62
C THR A 173 14.94 -3.55 -1.94
N THR A 174 15.58 -4.55 -1.35
CA THR A 174 14.89 -5.58 -0.57
C THR A 174 14.76 -5.12 0.87
N ILE A 175 13.52 -5.07 1.38
CA ILE A 175 13.20 -4.82 2.79
C ILE A 175 12.24 -5.92 3.23
N TYR A 176 12.72 -6.84 4.06
CA TYR A 176 11.91 -7.92 4.60
C TYR A 176 10.83 -7.39 5.53
N ASN A 177 9.65 -8.04 5.51
CA ASN A 177 8.59 -7.70 6.43
C ASN A 177 9.00 -7.94 7.89
N GLY A 178 8.83 -6.92 8.73
CA GLY A 178 8.97 -7.08 10.17
C GLY A 178 7.69 -7.73 10.76
N TYR A 179 7.89 -8.69 11.65
CA TYR A 179 6.79 -9.30 12.40
C TYR A 179 6.96 -9.01 13.88
N ASN A 180 5.85 -8.70 14.55
CA ASN A 180 5.83 -8.72 16.00
C ASN A 180 5.70 -10.18 16.46
N PHE A 181 6.76 -10.74 17.00
CA PHE A 181 6.77 -12.14 17.45
C PHE A 181 5.79 -12.41 18.60
N ASP A 182 5.45 -11.41 19.40
CA ASP A 182 4.49 -11.58 20.50
C ASP A 182 3.07 -11.82 19.97
N ASP A 183 2.70 -11.21 18.85
CA ASP A 183 1.42 -11.45 18.17
C ASP A 183 1.28 -12.91 17.67
N ILE A 184 2.40 -13.64 17.56
CA ILE A 184 2.44 -15.04 17.16
C ILE A 184 2.55 -15.94 18.40
N ARG A 185 3.42 -15.60 19.34
CA ARG A 185 3.74 -16.43 20.51
C ARG A 185 2.60 -16.50 21.52
N ILE A 186 1.85 -15.41 21.70
CA ILE A 186 0.74 -15.37 22.66
C ILE A 186 -0.39 -16.30 22.21
N PRO A 187 -0.95 -16.16 20.99
CA PRO A 187 -1.98 -17.08 20.51
C PRO A 187 -1.50 -18.54 20.37
N ALA A 188 -0.20 -18.76 20.06
CA ALA A 188 0.35 -20.11 19.93
C ALA A 188 0.42 -20.88 21.27
N LYS A 189 0.25 -20.21 22.42
CA LYS A 189 0.16 -20.83 23.74
C LYS A 189 -1.28 -21.13 24.15
N GLU A 190 -2.27 -20.64 23.41
CA GLU A 190 -3.68 -20.96 23.65
C GLU A 190 -3.94 -22.40 23.22
N ASP A 191 -4.65 -23.15 24.04
CA ASP A 191 -5.06 -24.52 23.71
C ASP A 191 -6.02 -24.45 22.51
N CYS A 192 -5.58 -24.98 21.38
CA CYS A 192 -6.39 -25.01 20.16
C CYS A 192 -7.47 -26.09 20.18
N GLY A 193 -7.59 -26.89 21.27
CA GLY A 193 -8.59 -27.94 21.41
C GLY A 193 -8.42 -29.13 20.43
N MET A 194 -7.32 -29.15 19.67
CA MET A 194 -6.99 -30.28 18.81
C MET A 194 -6.23 -31.33 19.63
N HIS A 195 -6.96 -32.30 20.17
CA HIS A 195 -6.35 -33.53 20.64
C HIS A 195 -6.10 -34.42 19.43
N MET A 196 -4.82 -34.69 19.12
CA MET A 196 -4.50 -35.76 18.17
C MET A 196 -4.87 -37.07 18.88
N GLU A 197 -5.87 -37.75 18.35
CA GLU A 197 -6.13 -39.15 18.73
C GLU A 197 -4.94 -39.97 18.21
N GLU A 198 -4.30 -40.73 19.13
CA GLU A 198 -3.24 -41.70 18.81
C GLU A 198 -3.79 -42.95 18.11
#